data_6a85c8a902f3cf71e64a5a682a91eeed
#
_entry.id   6a85c8a902f3cf71e64a5a682a91eeed
#
_cell.length_a   1.000
_cell.length_b   1.000
_cell.length_c   1.000
_cell.angle_alpha   90.00
_cell.angle_beta   90.00
_cell.angle_gamma   90.00
#
_symmetry.space_group_name_H-M   'P 1'
#
loop_
_entity.id
_entity.type
_entity.pdbx_description
1 polymer ?
#
loop_
_entity_poly.entity_id
_entity_poly.type
_entity_poly.pdbx_seq_one_letter_code
_entity_poly.pdbx_strand_id
1 'polypeptide(L)'
;MRRTLLAPLALAAVLLGTQPASAANAPGWEPTSAPAQPTVPGWEFTSVPAQPTAPGWESTSAPAQPTAPGWEPAPSAPWDVGAGVRCDFPVHGEPVVDEVEQRVLSTHPDGSVRRVAYRGDLVVRVTNTATGASHDADVSGTALVEYRRDGSQFWAVRGPVLVGVGEGRGSLPRGLYVVDGVFTMDIGADGFKNVRLLHATIDDLCGRID
;
A
#
# COMPACT_ATOMS: atom_id res chain seq x y z
N MET A 1 50.26 36.36 56.05
CA MET A 1 51.09 35.14 56.03
C MET A 1 50.23 33.92 56.23
N ARG A 2 49.81 33.23 55.19
CA ARG A 2 49.31 31.84 55.22
C ARG A 2 49.52 31.23 53.84
N ARG A 3 50.39 30.27 53.80
CA ARG A 3 50.75 29.48 52.62
C ARG A 3 49.63 28.48 52.32
N THR A 4 49.10 28.49 51.12
CA THR A 4 48.17 27.49 50.64
C THR A 4 48.95 26.48 49.79
N LEU A 5 48.87 25.22 50.18
CA LEU A 5 49.48 24.07 49.52
C LEU A 5 48.58 23.63 48.33
N LEU A 6 49.23 23.55 47.19
CA LEU A 6 48.66 22.95 45.98
C LEU A 6 48.91 21.44 46.03
N ALA A 7 47.84 20.63 45.96
CA ALA A 7 47.94 19.20 45.75
C ALA A 7 47.72 18.90 44.26
N PRO A 8 48.49 18.04 43.63
CA PRO A 8 48.23 17.63 42.23
C PRO A 8 47.19 16.56 42.18
N LEU A 9 46.11 16.79 41.33
CA LEU A 9 45.18 15.78 40.98
C LEU A 9 45.78 14.88 39.90
N ALA A 10 45.90 13.60 40.21
CA ALA A 10 46.30 12.56 39.27
C ALA A 10 45.12 12.24 38.33
N LEU A 11 45.33 12.42 37.03
CA LEU A 11 44.40 12.04 35.98
C LEU A 11 44.56 10.55 35.68
N ALA A 12 43.63 9.71 36.12
CA ALA A 12 43.57 8.30 35.74
C ALA A 12 42.81 8.20 34.40
N ALA A 13 43.52 7.94 33.32
CA ALA A 13 42.95 7.61 32.04
C ALA A 13 42.46 6.16 32.08
N VAL A 14 41.14 5.97 32.11
CA VAL A 14 40.47 4.67 31.89
C VAL A 14 40.35 4.44 30.39
N LEU A 15 41.22 3.61 29.85
CA LEU A 15 41.09 3.07 28.51
C LEU A 15 39.96 2.03 28.49
N LEU A 16 38.75 2.44 28.09
CA LEU A 16 37.69 1.54 27.74
C LEU A 16 37.98 0.96 26.35
N GLY A 17 38.50 -0.27 26.36
CA GLY A 17 38.67 -1.05 25.15
C GLY A 17 37.35 -1.30 24.48
N THR A 18 37.19 -0.79 23.26
CA THR A 18 36.12 -1.20 22.35
C THR A 18 36.42 -2.60 21.85
N GLN A 19 35.72 -3.60 22.38
CA GLN A 19 35.70 -4.93 21.79
C GLN A 19 34.93 -4.86 20.48
N PRO A 20 35.42 -5.42 19.36
CA PRO A 20 34.63 -5.62 18.17
C PRO A 20 33.57 -6.66 18.51
N ALA A 21 32.32 -6.30 18.28
CA ALA A 21 31.19 -7.25 18.33
C ALA A 21 31.47 -8.37 17.32
N SER A 22 31.70 -9.58 17.84
CA SER A 22 31.72 -10.79 17.02
C SER A 22 30.38 -10.91 16.33
N ALA A 23 30.38 -10.90 15.01
CA ALA A 23 29.24 -11.26 14.20
C ALA A 23 28.89 -12.73 14.52
N ALA A 24 27.87 -12.93 15.34
CA ALA A 24 27.26 -14.22 15.51
C ALA A 24 26.65 -14.61 14.17
N ASN A 25 27.03 -15.77 13.68
CA ASN A 25 26.49 -16.42 12.49
C ASN A 25 24.97 -16.39 12.52
N ALA A 26 24.36 -15.52 11.71
CA ALA A 26 22.97 -15.63 11.35
C ALA A 26 22.82 -16.88 10.42
N PRO A 27 21.87 -17.76 10.69
CA PRO A 27 21.64 -18.90 9.83
C PRO A 27 21.22 -18.42 8.44
N GLY A 28 21.75 -19.13 7.42
CA GLY A 28 21.71 -18.85 6.01
C GLY A 28 20.43 -18.22 5.46
N TRP A 29 20.57 -17.05 4.90
CA TRP A 29 19.65 -16.47 3.95
C TRP A 29 19.92 -17.13 2.60
N GLU A 30 19.19 -18.15 2.27
CA GLU A 30 19.05 -18.54 0.88
C GLU A 30 18.15 -17.50 0.20
N PRO A 31 18.56 -16.89 -0.91
CA PRO A 31 17.67 -16.05 -1.69
C PRO A 31 16.70 -16.95 -2.44
N THR A 32 15.61 -17.32 -1.76
CA THR A 32 14.51 -18.03 -2.41
C THR A 32 13.54 -16.99 -2.93
N SER A 33 13.45 -16.92 -4.25
CA SER A 33 12.30 -16.41 -5.01
C SER A 33 12.20 -14.90 -5.18
N ALA A 34 11.83 -14.54 -6.39
CA ALA A 34 11.46 -13.21 -6.87
C ALA A 34 10.77 -12.35 -5.81
N PRO A 35 11.02 -11.04 -5.80
CA PRO A 35 10.42 -10.15 -4.81
C PRO A 35 8.91 -10.34 -4.87
N ALA A 36 8.35 -10.85 -3.77
CA ALA A 36 6.92 -10.80 -3.55
C ALA A 36 6.50 -9.34 -3.75
N GLN A 37 5.54 -9.13 -4.62
CA GLN A 37 4.91 -7.83 -4.73
C GLN A 37 4.49 -7.41 -3.33
N PRO A 38 4.78 -6.18 -2.90
CA PRO A 38 4.40 -5.73 -1.58
C PRO A 38 2.89 -5.90 -1.46
N THR A 39 2.49 -6.81 -0.59
CA THR A 39 1.09 -6.97 -0.19
C THR A 39 0.73 -5.72 0.59
N VAL A 40 0.15 -4.75 -0.08
CA VAL A 40 -0.37 -3.56 0.58
C VAL A 40 -1.66 -3.98 1.26
N PRO A 41 -1.80 -3.85 2.61
CA PRO A 41 -2.99 -4.30 3.30
C PRO A 41 -4.22 -3.57 2.75
N GLY A 42 -5.13 -4.34 2.23
CA GLY A 42 -6.56 -4.14 2.37
C GLY A 42 -7.18 -3.19 1.41
N TRP A 43 -7.47 -2.61 0.63
CA TRP A 43 -8.37 -1.90 -0.29
C TRP A 43 -7.78 -1.75 -1.71
N GLU A 44 -6.52 -2.12 -1.86
CA GLU A 44 -5.93 -2.15 -3.19
C GLU A 44 -6.51 -3.35 -3.91
N PHE A 45 -7.14 -3.07 -5.02
CA PHE A 45 -7.66 -4.08 -5.93
C PHE A 45 -6.54 -5.08 -6.26
N THR A 46 -6.38 -6.08 -5.40
CA THR A 46 -5.43 -7.17 -5.61
C THR A 46 -6.10 -8.22 -6.47
N SER A 47 -6.35 -7.88 -7.72
CA SER A 47 -6.76 -8.85 -8.71
C SER A 47 -5.86 -8.75 -9.92
N VAL A 48 -4.58 -9.06 -9.69
CA VAL A 48 -3.81 -9.66 -10.78
C VAL A 48 -4.15 -11.16 -10.70
N PRO A 49 -4.84 -11.75 -11.68
CA PRO A 49 -5.08 -13.18 -11.67
C PRO A 49 -3.74 -13.89 -11.60
N ALA A 50 -3.59 -14.78 -10.59
CA ALA A 50 -2.47 -15.70 -10.51
C ALA A 50 -2.41 -16.46 -11.84
N GLN A 51 -1.30 -16.36 -12.55
CA GLN A 51 -1.07 -17.19 -13.74
C GLN A 51 -1.08 -18.66 -13.30
N PRO A 52 -1.97 -19.49 -13.85
CA PRO A 52 -1.88 -20.92 -13.65
C PRO A 52 -0.60 -21.42 -14.29
N THR A 53 0.22 -22.10 -13.50
CA THR A 53 1.36 -22.89 -13.98
C THR A 53 0.80 -24.03 -14.83
N ALA A 54 0.83 -23.89 -16.15
CA ALA A 54 0.41 -24.95 -17.05
C ALA A 54 1.53 -25.97 -17.22
N PRO A 55 1.27 -27.27 -17.05
CA PRO A 55 2.15 -28.31 -17.56
C PRO A 55 2.05 -28.34 -19.08
N GLY A 56 3.21 -28.51 -19.72
CA GLY A 56 3.39 -28.42 -21.16
C GLY A 56 2.41 -29.26 -21.99
N TRP A 57 1.85 -28.59 -22.99
CA TRP A 57 1.32 -29.20 -24.20
C TRP A 57 1.71 -28.32 -25.38
N GLU A 58 2.51 -28.85 -26.25
CA GLU A 58 2.68 -28.32 -27.59
C GLU A 58 1.33 -28.42 -28.31
N SER A 59 0.69 -27.31 -28.55
CA SER A 59 -0.36 -27.16 -29.53
C SER A 59 -0.09 -25.91 -30.32
N THR A 60 0.36 -26.12 -31.54
CA THR A 60 0.44 -25.09 -32.59
C THR A 60 -0.99 -24.59 -32.87
N SER A 61 -1.45 -23.65 -32.10
CA SER A 61 -2.67 -22.90 -32.40
C SER A 61 -2.29 -21.46 -32.65
N ALA A 62 -2.77 -20.92 -33.79
CA ALA A 62 -2.64 -19.52 -34.15
C ALA A 62 -2.95 -18.61 -32.95
N PRO A 63 -2.25 -17.46 -32.79
CA PRO A 63 -2.53 -16.56 -31.70
C PRO A 63 -4.00 -16.16 -31.75
N ALA A 64 -4.75 -16.58 -30.74
CA ALA A 64 -6.11 -16.14 -30.55
C ALA A 64 -6.05 -14.60 -30.50
N GLN A 65 -6.74 -13.93 -31.43
CA GLN A 65 -6.94 -12.50 -31.36
C GLN A 65 -7.55 -12.19 -30.00
N PRO A 66 -7.02 -11.23 -29.24
CA PRO A 66 -7.60 -10.86 -27.97
C PRO A 66 -9.05 -10.43 -28.25
N THR A 67 -10.01 -11.22 -27.79
CA THR A 67 -11.41 -10.83 -27.72
C THR A 67 -11.42 -9.51 -26.97
N ALA A 68 -12.07 -8.47 -27.51
CA ALA A 68 -12.13 -7.16 -26.87
C ALA A 68 -12.58 -7.37 -25.42
N PRO A 69 -11.73 -7.03 -24.42
CA PRO A 69 -12.00 -7.41 -23.05
C PRO A 69 -13.27 -6.71 -22.58
N GLY A 70 -14.24 -7.50 -22.16
CA GLY A 70 -15.42 -7.03 -21.46
C GLY A 70 -15.03 -6.48 -20.07
N TRP A 71 -16.01 -5.93 -19.38
CA TRP A 71 -15.91 -5.69 -17.95
C TRP A 71 -16.04 -7.03 -17.23
N GLU A 72 -15.21 -7.24 -16.20
CA GLU A 72 -15.20 -8.44 -15.38
C GLU A 72 -15.25 -8.07 -13.90
N PRO A 73 -15.85 -8.86 -13.01
CA PRO A 73 -15.88 -8.59 -11.59
C PRO A 73 -14.45 -8.46 -11.02
N ALA A 74 -14.28 -7.50 -10.12
CA ALA A 74 -13.02 -7.26 -9.40
C ALA A 74 -13.31 -7.03 -7.91
N PRO A 75 -13.76 -8.07 -7.18
CA PRO A 75 -14.18 -7.91 -5.80
C PRO A 75 -13.00 -7.56 -4.88
N SER A 76 -13.30 -6.68 -3.91
CA SER A 76 -12.37 -6.30 -2.86
C SER A 76 -12.37 -7.33 -1.73
N ALA A 77 -11.23 -7.54 -1.09
CA ALA A 77 -11.14 -8.40 0.09
C ALA A 77 -11.24 -7.56 1.38
N PRO A 78 -11.76 -8.15 2.48
CA PRO A 78 -11.63 -7.54 3.81
C PRO A 78 -10.15 -7.41 4.20
N TRP A 79 -9.86 -6.44 5.07
CA TRP A 79 -8.50 -6.15 5.48
C TRP A 79 -8.43 -5.65 6.94
N ASP A 80 -7.26 -5.86 7.57
CA ASP A 80 -6.96 -5.38 8.90
C ASP A 80 -5.69 -4.53 8.91
N VAL A 81 -5.69 -3.47 9.70
CA VAL A 81 -4.55 -2.57 9.87
C VAL A 81 -4.32 -2.35 11.36
N GLY A 82 -3.11 -2.60 11.82
CA GLY A 82 -2.74 -2.40 13.23
C GLY A 82 -2.77 -0.93 13.65
N ALA A 83 -2.88 -0.69 14.95
CA ALA A 83 -2.78 0.64 15.54
C ALA A 83 -1.48 1.35 15.13
N GLY A 84 -1.55 2.64 14.84
CA GLY A 84 -0.42 3.45 14.42
C GLY A 84 -0.05 3.33 12.92
N VAL A 85 -0.64 2.39 12.18
CA VAL A 85 -0.35 2.22 10.73
C VAL A 85 -1.12 3.22 9.88
N ARG A 86 -2.40 3.43 10.16
CA ARG A 86 -3.26 4.44 9.51
C ARG A 86 -3.88 5.37 10.55
N CYS A 87 -4.66 4.81 11.49
CA CYS A 87 -5.23 5.51 12.64
C CYS A 87 -4.42 5.17 13.90
N ASP A 88 -4.66 5.87 15.02
CA ASP A 88 -4.01 5.58 16.31
C ASP A 88 -4.47 4.26 16.95
N PHE A 89 -5.55 3.71 16.43
CA PHE A 89 -6.17 2.46 16.83
C PHE A 89 -6.18 1.43 15.68
N PRO A 90 -6.41 0.13 15.96
CA PRO A 90 -6.50 -0.88 14.92
C PRO A 90 -7.82 -0.75 14.15
N VAL A 91 -7.76 -0.95 12.84
CA VAL A 91 -8.90 -0.76 11.92
C VAL A 91 -9.14 -2.02 11.13
N HIS A 92 -10.41 -2.42 11.05
CA HIS A 92 -10.91 -3.44 10.12
C HIS A 92 -11.73 -2.78 9.02
N GLY A 93 -11.53 -3.19 7.78
CA GLY A 93 -12.32 -2.78 6.64
C GLY A 93 -12.97 -3.98 5.98
N GLU A 94 -14.29 -3.90 5.76
CA GLU A 94 -15.08 -4.96 5.14
C GLU A 94 -15.98 -4.38 4.05
N PRO A 95 -15.89 -4.87 2.79
CA PRO A 95 -16.85 -4.51 1.75
C PRO A 95 -18.25 -5.00 2.14
N VAL A 96 -19.22 -4.07 2.25
CA VAL A 96 -20.64 -4.38 2.53
C VAL A 96 -21.51 -4.26 1.26
N VAL A 97 -21.03 -3.51 0.28
CA VAL A 97 -21.48 -3.51 -1.11
C VAL A 97 -20.25 -3.60 -1.98
N ASP A 98 -20.20 -4.52 -2.92
CA ASP A 98 -19.06 -4.68 -3.83
C ASP A 98 -19.55 -5.17 -5.20
N GLU A 99 -19.80 -4.22 -6.09
CA GLU A 99 -20.16 -4.43 -7.48
C GLU A 99 -19.06 -3.90 -8.42
N VAL A 100 -17.81 -3.94 -7.92
CA VAL A 100 -16.67 -3.42 -8.68
C VAL A 100 -16.38 -4.30 -9.86
N GLU A 101 -16.18 -3.67 -11.01
CA GLU A 101 -15.74 -4.27 -12.24
C GLU A 101 -14.41 -3.65 -12.71
N GLN A 102 -13.61 -4.44 -13.36
CA GLN A 102 -12.39 -4.01 -14.04
C GLN A 102 -12.42 -4.31 -15.52
N ARG A 103 -11.62 -3.56 -16.27
CA ARG A 103 -11.35 -3.81 -17.68
C ARG A 103 -9.90 -3.54 -18.01
N VAL A 104 -9.19 -4.56 -18.48
CA VAL A 104 -7.82 -4.40 -18.98
C VAL A 104 -7.86 -3.63 -20.30
N LEU A 105 -7.19 -2.48 -20.35
CA LEU A 105 -7.12 -1.61 -21.51
C LEU A 105 -5.86 -1.84 -22.35
N SER A 106 -4.75 -2.23 -21.71
CA SER A 106 -3.51 -2.55 -22.40
C SER A 106 -2.59 -3.40 -21.53
N THR A 107 -1.68 -4.11 -22.19
CA THR A 107 -0.61 -4.89 -21.58
C THR A 107 0.75 -4.36 -21.99
N HIS A 108 1.78 -4.71 -21.23
CA HIS A 108 3.17 -4.56 -21.61
C HIS A 108 3.55 -5.60 -22.69
N PRO A 109 4.68 -5.46 -23.37
CA PRO A 109 5.14 -6.45 -24.37
C PRO A 109 5.37 -7.86 -23.81
N ASP A 110 5.57 -7.99 -22.50
CA ASP A 110 5.72 -9.28 -21.80
C ASP A 110 4.37 -9.92 -21.41
N GLY A 111 3.24 -9.27 -21.76
CA GLY A 111 1.88 -9.73 -21.44
C GLY A 111 1.37 -9.27 -20.08
N SER A 112 2.21 -8.70 -19.20
CA SER A 112 1.75 -8.17 -17.92
C SER A 112 0.81 -6.98 -18.11
N VAL A 113 -0.12 -6.80 -17.18
CA VAL A 113 -1.12 -5.72 -17.24
C VAL A 113 -0.43 -4.37 -17.13
N ARG A 114 -0.79 -3.45 -18.04
CA ARG A 114 -0.29 -2.08 -18.04
C ARG A 114 -1.35 -1.07 -17.61
N ARG A 115 -2.55 -1.14 -18.18
CA ARG A 115 -3.63 -0.18 -17.87
C ARG A 115 -4.92 -0.93 -17.60
N VAL A 116 -5.60 -0.53 -16.53
CA VAL A 116 -6.90 -1.06 -16.13
C VAL A 116 -7.83 0.10 -15.81
N ALA A 117 -9.07 -0.02 -16.23
CA ALA A 117 -10.15 0.83 -15.77
C ALA A 117 -10.96 0.07 -14.70
N TYR A 118 -11.35 0.77 -13.64
CA TYR A 118 -12.22 0.28 -12.57
C TYR A 118 -13.46 1.14 -12.48
N ARG A 119 -14.61 0.51 -12.15
CA ARG A 119 -15.89 1.18 -11.88
C ARG A 119 -16.78 0.26 -11.04
N GLY A 120 -17.84 0.79 -10.50
CA GLY A 120 -18.87 0.03 -9.78
C GLY A 120 -19.11 0.58 -8.39
N ASP A 121 -20.13 0.04 -7.75
CA ASP A 121 -20.51 0.46 -6.41
C ASP A 121 -19.67 -0.30 -5.38
N LEU A 122 -19.07 0.44 -4.47
CA LEU A 122 -18.28 -0.09 -3.37
C LEU A 122 -18.59 0.70 -2.10
N VAL A 123 -19.12 0.02 -1.10
CA VAL A 123 -19.25 0.58 0.24
C VAL A 123 -18.42 -0.28 1.19
N VAL A 124 -17.49 0.35 1.89
CA VAL A 124 -16.62 -0.32 2.85
C VAL A 124 -17.03 0.10 4.25
N ARG A 125 -17.40 -0.89 5.07
CA ARG A 125 -17.53 -0.68 6.51
C ARG A 125 -16.16 -0.62 7.13
N VAL A 126 -15.81 0.50 7.72
CA VAL A 126 -14.56 0.71 8.45
C VAL A 126 -14.85 0.72 9.94
N THR A 127 -14.17 -0.14 10.70
CA THR A 127 -14.43 -0.36 12.13
C THR A 127 -13.16 -0.14 12.94
N ASN A 128 -13.24 0.67 13.98
CA ASN A 128 -12.25 0.70 15.05
C ASN A 128 -12.41 -0.55 15.90
N THR A 129 -11.49 -1.50 15.80
CA THR A 129 -11.63 -2.80 16.49
C THR A 129 -11.36 -2.73 17.99
N ALA A 130 -10.86 -1.60 18.50
CA ALA A 130 -10.68 -1.38 19.93
C ALA A 130 -11.98 -0.93 20.61
N THR A 131 -12.82 -0.15 19.94
CA THR A 131 -14.07 0.42 20.50
C THR A 131 -15.32 -0.19 19.90
N GLY A 132 -15.24 -0.74 18.67
CA GLY A 132 -16.38 -1.20 17.89
C GLY A 132 -17.08 -0.06 17.12
N ALA A 133 -16.62 1.19 17.21
CA ALA A 133 -17.15 2.29 16.41
C ALA A 133 -16.94 2.01 14.93
N SER A 134 -17.94 2.26 14.09
CA SER A 134 -17.87 1.96 12.68
C SER A 134 -18.54 3.01 11.81
N HIS A 135 -18.11 3.10 10.54
CA HIS A 135 -18.67 3.98 9.53
C HIS A 135 -18.70 3.26 8.18
N ASP A 136 -19.83 3.33 7.48
CA ASP A 136 -19.96 2.82 6.12
C ASP A 136 -19.52 3.94 5.16
N ALA A 137 -18.36 3.76 4.55
CA ALA A 137 -17.79 4.71 3.61
C ALA A 137 -18.17 4.32 2.17
N ASP A 138 -18.92 5.19 1.49
CA ASP A 138 -19.12 5.07 0.05
C ASP A 138 -17.82 5.43 -0.67
N VAL A 139 -17.32 4.51 -1.48
CA VAL A 139 -16.09 4.65 -2.26
C VAL A 139 -16.30 4.18 -3.71
N SER A 140 -17.52 4.38 -4.21
CA SER A 140 -18.02 4.01 -5.54
C SER A 140 -17.47 4.91 -6.66
N GLY A 141 -16.16 5.06 -6.70
CA GLY A 141 -15.49 5.88 -7.70
C GLY A 141 -15.14 5.12 -8.97
N THR A 142 -14.57 5.84 -9.93
CA THR A 142 -13.97 5.27 -11.12
C THR A 142 -12.50 5.62 -11.17
N ALA A 143 -11.67 4.67 -11.61
CA ALA A 143 -10.24 4.88 -11.72
C ALA A 143 -9.69 4.30 -13.03
N LEU A 144 -8.73 5.02 -13.61
CA LEU A 144 -7.82 4.50 -14.61
C LEU A 144 -6.46 4.33 -13.93
N VAL A 145 -6.00 3.09 -13.85
CA VAL A 145 -4.72 2.74 -13.21
C VAL A 145 -3.71 2.32 -14.27
N GLU A 146 -2.54 2.93 -14.23
CA GLU A 146 -1.37 2.50 -15.00
C GLU A 146 -0.36 1.83 -14.07
N TYR A 147 -0.08 0.57 -14.32
CA TYR A 147 0.97 -0.22 -13.67
C TYR A 147 2.25 -0.10 -14.48
N ARG A 148 3.33 0.36 -13.85
CA ARG A 148 4.62 0.53 -14.48
C ARG A 148 5.54 -0.66 -14.16
N ARG A 149 6.55 -0.89 -15.00
CA ARG A 149 7.46 -2.03 -14.84
C ARG A 149 8.35 -1.97 -13.60
N ASP A 150 8.56 -0.79 -13.07
CA ASP A 150 9.31 -0.56 -11.82
C ASP A 150 8.49 -0.82 -10.55
N GLY A 151 7.23 -1.26 -10.71
CA GLY A 151 6.29 -1.49 -9.61
C GLY A 151 5.55 -0.23 -9.15
N SER A 152 5.86 0.94 -9.73
CA SER A 152 5.09 2.16 -9.45
C SER A 152 3.75 2.16 -10.19
N GLN A 153 2.80 2.98 -9.69
CA GLN A 153 1.46 3.07 -10.26
C GLN A 153 1.07 4.54 -10.43
N PHE A 154 0.26 4.81 -11.45
CA PHE A 154 -0.39 6.11 -11.61
C PHE A 154 -1.91 5.90 -11.70
N TRP A 155 -2.65 6.63 -10.88
CA TRP A 155 -4.09 6.60 -10.80
C TRP A 155 -4.67 7.95 -11.25
N ALA A 156 -5.55 7.91 -12.24
CA ALA A 156 -6.44 9.02 -12.56
C ALA A 156 -7.83 8.65 -12.06
N VAL A 157 -8.35 9.43 -11.12
CA VAL A 157 -9.53 9.08 -10.32
C VAL A 157 -10.62 10.13 -10.47
N ARG A 158 -11.85 9.63 -10.56
CA ARG A 158 -13.08 10.37 -10.31
C ARG A 158 -13.81 9.66 -9.17
N GLY A 159 -13.59 10.16 -7.94
CA GLY A 159 -14.00 9.53 -6.69
C GLY A 159 -15.51 9.54 -6.44
N PRO A 160 -15.92 9.00 -5.26
CA PRO A 160 -15.08 8.79 -4.07
C PRO A 160 -14.22 7.53 -4.14
N VAL A 161 -13.03 7.55 -3.53
CA VAL A 161 -12.13 6.39 -3.40
C VAL A 161 -11.46 6.41 -2.01
N LEU A 162 -11.28 5.22 -1.43
CA LEU A 162 -10.58 5.04 -0.17
C LEU A 162 -9.05 5.13 -0.36
N VAL A 163 -8.40 5.99 0.42
CA VAL A 163 -6.94 6.19 0.37
C VAL A 163 -6.33 6.05 1.76
N GLY A 164 -5.51 5.02 1.97
CA GLY A 164 -4.77 4.84 3.21
C GLY A 164 -3.33 5.31 3.08
N VAL A 165 -2.86 6.16 4.00
CA VAL A 165 -1.50 6.73 4.02
C VAL A 165 -0.83 6.39 5.34
N GLY A 166 0.37 5.79 5.29
CA GLY A 166 1.20 5.54 6.47
C GLY A 166 2.03 6.75 6.87
N GLU A 167 2.65 6.68 8.04
CA GLU A 167 3.54 7.74 8.52
C GLU A 167 4.70 7.99 7.54
N GLY A 168 4.85 9.23 7.07
CA GLY A 168 5.85 9.61 6.09
C GLY A 168 5.77 8.90 4.72
N ARG A 169 4.62 8.26 4.41
CA ARG A 169 4.43 7.46 3.20
C ARG A 169 3.52 8.11 2.15
N GLY A 170 3.34 9.42 2.24
CA GLY A 170 2.54 10.13 1.26
C GLY A 170 2.58 11.64 1.40
N SER A 171 1.93 12.34 0.45
CA SER A 171 1.72 13.79 0.47
C SER A 171 0.63 14.22 1.45
N LEU A 172 -0.22 13.28 1.88
CA LEU A 172 -1.16 13.48 2.99
C LEU A 172 -0.52 12.95 4.29
N PRO A 173 -0.94 13.46 5.45
CA PRO A 173 -0.58 12.88 6.74
C PRO A 173 -0.94 11.38 6.83
N ARG A 174 -0.42 10.70 7.84
CA ARG A 174 -0.89 9.35 8.18
C ARG A 174 -2.39 9.38 8.43
N GLY A 175 -3.14 8.49 7.79
CA GLY A 175 -4.59 8.48 7.91
C GLY A 175 -5.25 7.48 6.97
N LEU A 176 -6.57 7.40 7.10
CA LEU A 176 -7.47 6.67 6.22
C LEU A 176 -8.53 7.66 5.71
N TYR A 177 -8.58 7.88 4.42
CA TYR A 177 -9.34 8.98 3.81
C TYR A 177 -10.30 8.48 2.74
N VAL A 178 -11.47 9.10 2.67
CA VAL A 178 -12.26 9.13 1.43
C VAL A 178 -11.87 10.39 0.67
N VAL A 179 -11.38 10.24 -0.53
CA VAL A 179 -11.09 11.35 -1.45
C VAL A 179 -12.17 11.37 -2.52
N ASP A 180 -13.03 12.38 -2.49
CA ASP A 180 -14.15 12.51 -3.43
C ASP A 180 -13.93 13.66 -4.40
N GLY A 181 -14.11 13.38 -5.70
CA GLY A 181 -13.92 14.32 -6.78
C GLY A 181 -12.88 13.88 -7.80
N VAL A 182 -12.26 14.83 -8.48
CA VAL A 182 -11.23 14.56 -9.51
C VAL A 182 -9.86 14.76 -8.91
N PHE A 183 -9.05 13.70 -8.95
CA PHE A 183 -7.68 13.74 -8.44
C PHE A 183 -6.79 12.73 -9.16
N THR A 184 -5.49 12.84 -8.96
CA THR A 184 -4.51 11.84 -9.37
C THR A 184 -3.72 11.36 -8.17
N MET A 185 -3.26 10.11 -8.21
CA MET A 185 -2.36 9.54 -7.22
C MET A 185 -1.22 8.82 -7.93
N ASP A 186 0.00 9.23 -7.63
CA ASP A 186 1.22 8.54 -8.07
C ASP A 186 1.76 7.73 -6.89
N ILE A 187 1.84 6.42 -7.05
CA ILE A 187 2.37 5.51 -6.03
C ILE A 187 3.74 5.07 -6.50
N GLY A 188 4.79 5.50 -5.80
CA GLY A 188 6.16 5.11 -6.10
C GLY A 188 6.39 3.61 -5.90
N ALA A 189 7.44 3.07 -6.48
CA ALA A 189 7.86 1.68 -6.27
C ALA A 189 8.17 1.37 -4.79
N ASP A 190 8.48 2.39 -4.01
CA ASP A 190 8.64 2.33 -2.55
C ASP A 190 7.32 2.41 -1.79
N GLY A 191 6.18 2.57 -2.48
CA GLY A 191 4.85 2.72 -1.92
C GLY A 191 4.52 4.14 -1.41
N PHE A 192 5.34 5.17 -1.69
CA PHE A 192 5.01 6.55 -1.37
C PHE A 192 3.84 7.03 -2.24
N LYS A 193 2.80 7.61 -1.62
CA LYS A 193 1.58 8.05 -2.29
C LYS A 193 1.55 9.57 -2.46
N ASN A 194 1.70 10.04 -3.68
CA ASN A 194 1.58 11.46 -4.01
C ASN A 194 0.19 11.76 -4.56
N VAL A 195 -0.69 12.25 -3.71
CA VAL A 195 -2.08 12.62 -4.05
C VAL A 195 -2.12 14.08 -4.51
N ARG A 196 -2.68 14.33 -5.69
CA ARG A 196 -2.87 15.67 -6.25
C ARG A 196 -4.35 15.92 -6.51
N LEU A 197 -4.94 16.75 -5.68
CA LEU A 197 -6.32 17.16 -5.81
C LEU A 197 -6.45 18.17 -6.95
N LEU A 198 -7.32 17.92 -7.91
CA LEU A 198 -7.67 18.84 -8.99
C LEU A 198 -8.98 19.55 -8.65
N HIS A 199 -10.00 18.78 -8.31
CA HIS A 199 -11.29 19.25 -7.82
C HIS A 199 -11.86 18.16 -6.93
N ALA A 200 -11.42 18.09 -5.69
CA ALA A 200 -11.75 17.02 -4.77
C ALA A 200 -11.74 17.50 -3.31
N THR A 201 -12.49 16.79 -2.48
CA THR A 201 -12.54 16.93 -1.02
C THR A 201 -11.93 15.70 -0.36
N ILE A 202 -11.50 15.86 0.89
CA ILE A 202 -10.92 14.78 1.70
C ILE A 202 -11.75 14.67 2.98
N ASP A 203 -12.16 13.45 3.31
CA ASP A 203 -12.82 13.11 4.55
C ASP A 203 -11.94 12.13 5.34
N ASP A 204 -11.61 12.47 6.59
CA ASP A 204 -10.77 11.64 7.46
C ASP A 204 -11.63 10.63 8.23
N LEU A 205 -11.53 9.36 7.85
CA LEU A 205 -12.27 8.28 8.48
C LEU A 205 -11.75 7.93 9.88
N CYS A 206 -10.46 8.18 10.18
CA CYS A 206 -9.97 7.96 11.53
C CYS A 206 -10.75 8.81 12.54
N GLY A 207 -11.00 10.08 12.22
CA GLY A 207 -11.79 10.97 13.07
C GLY A 207 -13.28 10.64 13.15
N ARG A 208 -13.80 9.79 12.23
CA ARG A 208 -15.21 9.38 12.25
C ARG A 208 -15.49 8.16 13.13
N ILE A 209 -14.47 7.35 13.38
CA ILE A 209 -14.57 6.08 14.12
C ILE A 209 -13.69 6.06 15.38
N ASP A 210 -13.20 7.23 15.82
CA ASP A 210 -12.42 7.36 17.06
C ASP A 210 -13.27 7.10 18.33
#